data_e530d91a8566f19549dc9d45e30d26c8
#
_entry.id   e530d91a8566f19549dc9d45e30d26c8
#
_cell.length_a   1.000
_cell.length_b   1.000
_cell.length_c   1.000
_cell.angle_alpha   90.00
_cell.angle_beta   90.00
_cell.angle_gamma   90.00
#
_symmetry.space_group_name_H-M   'P 1'
#
loop_
_entity.id
_entity.type
_entity.pdbx_description
1 polymer ?
#
loop_
_entity_poly.entity_id
_entity_poly.type
_entity_poly.pdbx_seq_one_letter_code
_entity_poly.pdbx_strand_id
1 'polypeptide(L)'
;XXXYRARAIALELTSYLSGCEGLACVDITGSIRRWKTMIGDINVLAIAEDPEKAVDCFCRTPVSRTVKERSENHARITTRYRMDATLYVARPGNYGFHMLWGTGSNRHLERLSGCAREHGVRLDRDGFVVEATGERKSFHDEESLYRSLGLEYIPPELREGTREIEAAREGTIPELITQEKIKGDLHIHTEWSDGADSINDMAMAARSMGYEYIAVCDHSQSLHIANGLSIERLRDQMVAIDEINDTLEDFTVLKGSEVDILPDGSLDLPDDVLDDLDIVVGSVHTSMRQEPDTITRRVITALENDYLTILAHPTSRVLGRREPTAIDIDRVIEAAKEHGKVLEVNAYPDRLDLSDEHVRKTMDAGAMISIDTDAHSAEELRFMEFGIHNARRGWATPARTLNTLSYEALVEYLGKQ
;
A
#
# COMPACT_ATOMS: atom_id res chain seq x y z
N UNK A 1 13.76 0.67 7.95
CA UNK A 1 13.21 -0.20 7.32
C UNK A 1 11.99 0.12 6.55
N UNK A 2 11.77 -0.63 5.81
CA UNK A 2 10.63 -0.54 5.04
C UNK A 2 9.50 -1.02 5.88
N UNK A 3 8.50 -0.72 5.63
CA UNK A 3 7.33 -1.06 6.25
C UNK A 3 7.21 -2.49 6.39
N TYR A 4 7.56 -3.07 5.26
CA TYR A 4 7.50 -4.53 5.20
C TYR A 4 8.31 -5.20 6.32
N ARG A 5 9.55 -4.81 6.44
CA ARG A 5 10.43 -5.43 7.46
C ARG A 5 10.01 -5.05 8.87
N ALA A 6 9.73 -3.77 9.08
CA ALA A 6 9.35 -3.31 10.41
C ALA A 6 8.06 -3.97 10.86
N ARG A 7 7.12 -4.14 9.94
CA ARG A 7 5.86 -4.78 10.28
C ARG A 7 6.08 -6.25 10.64
N ALA A 8 6.98 -6.95 9.94
CA ALA A 8 7.26 -8.34 10.26
C ALA A 8 7.82 -8.46 11.69
N ILE A 9 8.72 -7.56 12.06
CA ILE A 9 9.27 -7.55 13.43
C ILE A 9 8.16 -7.24 14.44
N ALA A 10 7.31 -6.27 14.11
CA ALA A 10 6.22 -5.89 15.01
C ALA A 10 5.25 -7.05 15.22
N LEU A 11 4.95 -7.79 14.15
CA LEU A 11 4.05 -8.95 14.27
C LEU A 11 4.67 -10.05 15.10
N GLU A 12 5.97 -10.29 14.97
CA GLU A 12 6.66 -11.25 15.81
C GLU A 12 6.57 -10.84 17.28
N LEU A 13 6.75 -9.56 17.55
CA LEU A 13 6.71 -9.02 18.89
C LEU A 13 5.32 -9.11 19.49
N THR A 14 4.28 -8.74 18.73
CA THR A 14 2.91 -8.81 19.25
C THR A 14 2.46 -10.25 19.43
N SER A 15 2.91 -11.15 18.57
CA SER A 15 2.60 -12.57 18.74
C SER A 15 3.19 -13.08 20.05
N TYR A 16 4.43 -12.72 20.35
CA TYR A 16 5.06 -13.09 21.62
C TYR A 16 4.27 -12.52 22.80
N LEU A 17 3.94 -11.22 22.72
CA LEU A 17 3.24 -10.56 23.81
C LEU A 17 1.85 -11.14 24.05
N SER A 18 1.19 -11.61 23.00
CA SER A 18 -0.13 -12.24 23.15
C SER A 18 -0.07 -13.49 24.02
N GLY A 19 1.09 -14.09 24.15
CA GLY A 19 1.27 -15.23 25.06
C GLY A 19 1.62 -14.83 26.48
N CYS A 20 1.82 -13.54 26.76
CA CYS A 20 2.14 -13.07 28.10
C CYS A 20 0.88 -13.06 28.96
N GLU A 21 1.03 -13.56 30.18
CA GLU A 21 -0.10 -13.62 31.10
C GLU A 21 -0.53 -12.22 31.52
N GLY A 22 -1.84 -11.99 31.59
CA GLY A 22 -2.38 -10.75 32.15
C GLY A 22 -2.56 -9.61 31.17
N LEU A 23 -2.29 -9.83 29.89
CA LEU A 23 -2.52 -8.80 28.88
C LEU A 23 -3.88 -8.98 28.21
N ALA A 24 -4.72 -7.95 28.26
CA ALA A 24 -6.05 -8.03 27.66
C ALA A 24 -6.02 -7.79 26.17
N CYS A 25 -5.13 -6.89 25.72
CA CYS A 25 -4.99 -6.55 24.30
C CYS A 25 -3.53 -6.22 24.02
N VAL A 26 -3.12 -6.48 22.78
CA VAL A 26 -1.80 -6.06 22.28
C VAL A 26 -2.00 -5.56 20.86
N ASP A 27 -1.61 -4.31 20.62
CA ASP A 27 -1.84 -3.69 19.30
C ASP A 27 -0.62 -2.93 18.83
N ILE A 28 -0.36 -3.01 17.54
CA ILE A 28 0.65 -2.18 16.89
C ILE A 28 0.11 -0.75 16.78
N THR A 29 0.93 0.23 17.10
CA THR A 29 0.57 1.63 16.98
C THR A 29 1.65 2.35 16.17
N GLY A 30 1.69 3.68 16.27
CA GLY A 30 2.72 4.48 15.63
C GLY A 30 2.65 4.44 14.11
N SER A 31 3.79 4.71 13.50
CA SER A 31 3.84 4.84 12.05
C SER A 31 3.54 3.52 11.32
N ILE A 32 3.78 2.38 11.96
CA ILE A 32 3.42 1.10 11.33
C ILE A 32 1.90 1.00 11.17
N ARG A 33 1.15 1.41 12.21
CA ARG A 33 -0.31 1.34 12.10
C ARG A 33 -0.83 2.30 11.04
N ARG A 34 -0.13 3.41 10.83
CA ARG A 34 -0.49 4.36 9.78
C ARG A 34 0.03 3.92 8.40
N TRP A 35 0.75 2.80 8.34
CA TRP A 35 1.29 2.23 7.11
C TRP A 35 2.28 3.15 6.39
N LYS A 36 3.06 3.91 7.14
CA LYS A 36 4.09 4.73 6.50
C LYS A 36 5.08 3.83 5.76
N THR A 37 5.60 4.35 4.67
CA THR A 37 6.51 3.60 3.81
C THR A 37 7.82 3.26 4.51
N MET A 38 8.34 4.23 5.27
CA MET A 38 9.60 4.05 6.01
C MET A 38 9.33 4.24 7.49
N ILE A 39 9.87 3.33 8.29
CA ILE A 39 9.59 3.25 9.72
C ILE A 39 10.87 3.51 10.49
N GLY A 40 10.82 4.42 11.46
CA GLY A 40 11.95 4.70 12.32
C GLY A 40 12.03 3.75 13.51
N ASP A 41 10.91 3.52 14.18
CA ASP A 41 10.87 2.59 15.30
C ASP A 41 9.50 1.93 15.38
N ILE A 42 9.44 0.89 16.21
CA ILE A 42 8.22 0.09 16.37
C ILE A 42 7.57 0.50 17.67
N ASN A 43 6.24 0.69 17.65
CA ASN A 43 5.47 1.04 18.83
C ASN A 43 4.34 0.06 19.02
N VAL A 44 4.16 -0.40 20.25
CA VAL A 44 3.15 -1.38 20.62
C VAL A 44 2.44 -0.90 21.87
N LEU A 45 1.13 -1.07 21.90
CA LEU A 45 0.30 -0.77 23.07
C LEU A 45 -0.20 -2.09 23.64
N ALA A 46 -0.12 -2.23 24.97
CA ALA A 46 -0.76 -3.33 25.68
C ALA A 46 -1.70 -2.78 26.72
N ILE A 47 -2.78 -3.50 26.96
CA ILE A 47 -3.72 -3.18 28.04
C ILE A 47 -3.57 -4.26 29.10
N ALA A 48 -3.34 -3.85 30.34
CA ALA A 48 -3.13 -4.82 31.43
C ALA A 48 -3.50 -4.20 32.76
N GLU A 49 -4.07 -5.03 33.65
CA GLU A 49 -4.37 -4.60 35.03
C GLU A 49 -3.08 -4.31 35.79
N ASP A 50 -2.03 -5.06 35.50
CA ASP A 50 -0.73 -4.91 36.17
C ASP A 50 0.30 -4.56 35.11
N PRO A 51 0.54 -3.25 34.86
CA PRO A 51 1.48 -2.87 33.81
C PRO A 51 2.90 -3.40 34.02
N GLU A 52 3.37 -3.51 35.28
CA GLU A 52 4.72 -3.97 35.50
C GLU A 52 4.96 -5.38 34.99
N LYS A 53 3.95 -6.26 35.14
CA LYS A 53 4.07 -7.61 34.62
C LYS A 53 4.20 -7.61 33.10
N ALA A 54 3.45 -6.74 32.43
CA ALA A 54 3.53 -6.63 30.97
C ALA A 54 4.90 -6.13 30.55
N VAL A 55 5.42 -5.13 31.26
CA VAL A 55 6.76 -4.61 30.96
C VAL A 55 7.80 -5.70 31.18
N ASP A 56 7.70 -6.46 32.28
CA ASP A 56 8.64 -7.56 32.52
C ASP A 56 8.63 -8.56 31.38
N CYS A 57 7.44 -8.96 30.94
CA CYS A 57 7.32 -9.94 29.88
C CYS A 57 7.91 -9.41 28.57
N PHE A 58 7.62 -8.15 28.26
CA PHE A 58 8.17 -7.52 27.05
C PHE A 58 9.69 -7.51 27.07
N CYS A 59 10.28 -7.17 28.20
CA CYS A 59 11.73 -7.08 28.30
C CYS A 59 12.43 -8.43 28.15
N ARG A 60 11.68 -9.52 28.34
CA ARG A 60 12.22 -10.87 28.20
C ARG A 60 12.00 -11.46 26.81
N THR A 61 11.48 -10.68 25.87
CA THR A 61 11.23 -11.21 24.52
C THR A 61 12.52 -11.71 23.88
N PRO A 62 12.49 -12.85 23.17
CA PRO A 62 13.67 -13.29 22.42
C PRO A 62 14.14 -12.31 21.36
N VAL A 63 13.27 -11.38 20.95
CA VAL A 63 13.60 -10.38 19.95
C VAL A 63 14.54 -9.31 20.51
N SER A 64 14.57 -9.14 21.84
CA SER A 64 15.37 -8.09 22.47
C SER A 64 16.85 -8.40 22.43
N ARG A 65 17.64 -7.40 22.04
CA ARG A 65 19.08 -7.44 22.19
C ARG A 65 19.50 -6.75 23.49
N THR A 66 18.96 -5.56 23.73
CA THR A 66 19.23 -4.82 24.95
C THR A 66 17.98 -4.04 25.35
N VAL A 67 17.85 -3.80 26.66
CA VAL A 67 16.79 -2.94 27.18
C VAL A 67 17.39 -1.55 27.37
N LYS A 68 16.83 -0.57 26.67
CA LYS A 68 17.35 0.81 26.69
C LYS A 68 16.72 1.65 27.77
N GLU A 69 15.42 1.48 28.00
CA GLU A 69 14.66 2.21 29.02
C GLU A 69 13.62 1.30 29.61
N ARG A 70 13.26 1.59 30.83
CA ARG A 70 12.25 0.81 31.51
C ARG A 70 11.60 1.63 32.62
N SER A 71 10.31 1.58 32.70
CA SER A 71 9.55 2.19 33.79
C SER A 71 8.42 1.23 34.16
N GLU A 72 7.53 1.68 35.06
CA GLU A 72 6.47 0.80 35.50
C GLU A 72 5.43 0.52 34.40
N ASN A 73 5.33 1.39 33.39
CA ASN A 73 4.31 1.23 32.37
C ASN A 73 4.86 1.41 30.94
N HIS A 74 6.19 1.40 30.78
CA HIS A 74 6.73 1.44 29.43
C HIS A 74 8.13 0.88 29.42
N ALA A 75 8.57 0.43 28.25
CA ALA A 75 9.94 -0.02 28.06
C ALA A 75 10.34 0.14 26.60
N ARG A 76 11.61 0.35 26.40
CA ARG A 76 12.17 0.46 25.07
C ARG A 76 13.35 -0.51 24.96
N ILE A 77 13.34 -1.29 23.87
CA ILE A 77 14.43 -2.25 23.61
C ILE A 77 15.02 -1.95 22.25
N THR A 78 16.27 -2.39 22.06
CA THR A 78 16.83 -2.53 20.72
C THR A 78 16.66 -3.98 20.33
N THR A 79 16.01 -4.23 19.21
CA THR A 79 15.78 -5.59 18.76
C THR A 79 17.04 -6.16 18.10
N ARG A 80 17.07 -7.48 17.97
CA ARG A 80 18.14 -8.16 17.25
C ARG A 80 18.23 -7.76 15.79
N TYR A 81 17.19 -7.10 15.29
CA TYR A 81 17.13 -6.64 13.91
C TYR A 81 17.55 -5.17 13.76
N ARG A 82 18.13 -4.61 14.84
CA ARG A 82 18.67 -3.25 14.86
C ARG A 82 17.62 -2.16 14.76
N MET A 83 16.39 -2.46 15.12
CA MET A 83 15.35 -1.46 15.25
C MET A 83 14.95 -1.37 16.72
N ASP A 84 14.65 -0.15 17.15
CA ASP A 84 14.10 0.03 18.50
C ASP A 84 12.62 -0.28 18.51
N ALA A 85 12.15 -0.83 19.61
CA ALA A 85 10.73 -1.09 19.82
C ALA A 85 10.36 -0.61 21.21
N THR A 86 9.23 0.06 21.31
CA THR A 86 8.71 0.61 22.56
C THR A 86 7.36 0.00 22.85
N LEU A 87 7.20 -0.46 24.09
CA LEU A 87 5.90 -0.89 24.61
C LEU A 87 5.38 0.18 25.57
N TYR A 88 4.14 0.58 25.36
CA TYR A 88 3.38 1.35 26.35
C TYR A 88 2.28 0.48 26.89
N VAL A 89 2.09 0.51 28.20
CA VAL A 89 1.06 -0.29 28.84
C VAL A 89 0.07 0.65 29.51
N ALA A 90 -1.20 0.45 29.22
CA ALA A 90 -2.27 1.22 29.85
C ALA A 90 -3.18 0.28 30.61
N ARG A 91 -3.82 0.81 31.67
CA ARG A 91 -4.81 0.05 32.40
C ARG A 91 -6.10 0.02 31.60
N PRO A 92 -6.96 -0.98 31.86
CA PRO A 92 -8.25 -1.03 31.15
C PRO A 92 -9.10 0.20 31.39
N GLY A 93 -9.93 0.53 30.42
CA GLY A 93 -10.94 1.57 30.58
C GLY A 93 -10.89 2.71 29.60
N ASN A 94 -9.77 2.86 28.86
CA ASN A 94 -9.67 3.98 27.95
C ASN A 94 -8.92 3.59 26.67
N TYR A 95 -9.25 2.42 26.17
CA TYR A 95 -8.55 1.84 25.03
C TYR A 95 -8.59 2.75 23.80
N GLY A 96 -9.77 3.34 23.53
CA GLY A 96 -9.89 4.19 22.34
C GLY A 96 -8.94 5.37 22.35
N PHE A 97 -8.79 6.00 23.52
CA PHE A 97 -7.86 7.11 23.62
C PHE A 97 -6.41 6.64 23.44
N HIS A 98 -6.05 5.53 24.08
CA HIS A 98 -4.66 5.07 24.01
C HIS A 98 -4.28 4.62 22.58
N MET A 99 -5.22 4.05 21.85
CA MET A 99 -4.97 3.75 20.45
C MET A 99 -4.76 5.03 19.64
N LEU A 100 -5.59 6.03 19.86
CA LEU A 100 -5.45 7.31 19.17
C LEU A 100 -4.09 7.94 19.48
N TRP A 101 -3.79 8.04 20.77
CA TRP A 101 -2.58 8.74 21.21
C TRP A 101 -1.31 8.02 20.71
N GLY A 102 -1.31 6.69 20.79
CA GLY A 102 -0.16 5.90 20.34
C GLY A 102 0.01 5.88 18.83
N THR A 103 -1.08 6.03 18.09
CA THR A 103 -1.01 5.97 16.63
C THR A 103 -0.48 7.27 16.01
N GLY A 104 -0.81 8.43 16.58
CA GLY A 104 -0.38 9.71 16.05
C GLY A 104 -1.12 10.06 14.76
N SER A 105 -0.47 10.73 13.84
CA SER A 105 0.87 11.36 13.96
C SER A 105 0.82 12.52 14.95
N ASN A 106 1.99 13.07 15.24
CA ASN A 106 2.03 14.25 16.12
C ASN A 106 1.25 15.41 15.52
N ARG A 107 1.36 15.62 14.21
CA ARG A 107 0.60 16.68 13.56
C ARG A 107 -0.90 16.42 13.60
N HIS A 108 -1.29 15.15 13.44
CA HIS A 108 -2.71 14.81 13.55
C HIS A 108 -3.23 15.12 14.94
N LEU A 109 -2.48 14.74 15.98
CA LEU A 109 -2.90 15.00 17.35
C LEU A 109 -2.95 16.49 17.66
N GLU A 110 -2.01 17.27 17.11
CA GLU A 110 -2.04 18.73 17.28
C GLU A 110 -3.32 19.32 16.70
N ARG A 111 -3.66 18.94 15.49
CA ARG A 111 -4.86 19.48 14.85
C ARG A 111 -6.12 18.98 15.55
N LEU A 112 -6.10 17.73 15.99
CA LEU A 112 -7.23 17.18 16.75
C LEU A 112 -7.40 17.94 18.06
N SER A 113 -6.29 18.30 18.71
CA SER A 113 -6.36 19.09 19.95
C SER A 113 -7.05 20.43 19.72
N GLY A 114 -6.78 21.06 18.58
CA GLY A 114 -7.46 22.29 18.23
C GLY A 114 -8.97 22.11 18.12
N CYS A 115 -9.38 21.04 17.46
CA CYS A 115 -10.80 20.72 17.35
C CYS A 115 -11.41 20.44 18.72
N ALA A 116 -10.66 19.70 19.56
CA ALA A 116 -11.16 19.38 20.90
C ALA A 116 -11.38 20.64 21.73
N ARG A 117 -10.47 21.62 21.62
CA ARG A 117 -10.64 22.86 22.36
C ARG A 117 -11.92 23.58 21.97
N GLU A 118 -12.32 23.49 20.71
CA GLU A 118 -13.60 24.09 20.29
C GLU A 118 -14.79 23.42 20.96
N HIS A 119 -14.60 22.19 21.45
CA HIS A 119 -15.62 21.43 22.15
C HIS A 119 -15.42 21.47 23.67
N GLY A 120 -14.55 22.37 24.16
CA GLY A 120 -14.32 22.50 25.58
C GLY A 120 -13.51 21.37 26.20
N VAL A 121 -12.67 20.72 25.40
CA VAL A 121 -11.90 19.56 25.82
C VAL A 121 -10.43 19.78 25.56
N ARG A 122 -9.60 19.36 26.49
CA ARG A 122 -8.14 19.39 26.34
C ARG A 122 -7.62 17.96 26.27
N LEU A 123 -6.70 17.71 25.36
CA LEU A 123 -6.03 16.42 25.25
C LEU A 123 -4.68 16.47 25.93
N ASP A 124 -4.39 15.48 26.76
CA ASP A 124 -3.02 15.26 27.22
C ASP A 124 -2.76 13.74 27.15
N ARG A 125 -1.59 13.32 27.60
CA ARG A 125 -1.21 11.93 27.41
C ARG A 125 -2.05 10.98 28.28
N ASP A 126 -2.80 11.49 29.22
CA ASP A 126 -3.65 10.69 30.09
C ASP A 126 -5.11 10.66 29.64
N GLY A 127 -5.46 11.45 28.63
CA GLY A 127 -6.78 11.38 28.08
C GLY A 127 -7.41 12.74 27.77
N PHE A 128 -8.73 12.72 27.66
CA PHE A 128 -9.56 13.91 27.45
C PHE A 128 -9.93 14.49 28.79
N VAL A 129 -9.80 15.81 28.90
CA VAL A 129 -10.19 16.54 30.11
C VAL A 129 -11.20 17.60 29.72
N VAL A 130 -12.39 17.58 30.33
CA VAL A 130 -13.39 18.61 30.13
C VAL A 130 -12.90 19.87 30.86
N GLU A 131 -12.69 20.94 30.13
CA GLU A 131 -12.07 22.16 30.67
C GLU A 131 -12.89 22.75 31.84
N ALA A 132 -14.21 22.78 31.68
CA ALA A 132 -15.06 23.44 32.68
C ALA A 132 -15.07 22.73 34.02
N THR A 133 -14.93 21.41 34.04
CA THR A 133 -15.10 20.61 35.27
C THR A 133 -13.85 19.87 35.70
N GLY A 134 -12.87 19.72 34.82
CA GLY A 134 -11.70 18.90 35.09
C GLY A 134 -11.98 17.39 35.01
N GLU A 135 -13.18 17.02 34.62
CA GLU A 135 -13.55 15.60 34.49
C GLU A 135 -12.82 14.97 33.34
N ARG A 136 -12.34 13.74 33.56
CA ARG A 136 -11.71 12.99 32.47
C ARG A 136 -12.74 12.08 31.81
N LYS A 137 -12.74 12.06 30.47
CA LYS A 137 -13.62 11.21 29.69
C LYS A 137 -12.85 10.03 29.17
N SER A 138 -13.48 8.87 29.15
CA SER A 138 -12.90 7.63 28.66
C SER A 138 -13.66 7.14 27.44
N PHE A 139 -12.94 6.44 26.55
CA PHE A 139 -13.51 5.94 25.30
C PHE A 139 -13.06 4.51 25.09
N HIS A 140 -14.01 3.61 24.89
CA HIS A 140 -13.65 2.22 24.64
C HIS A 140 -13.23 1.96 23.20
N ASP A 141 -13.52 2.88 22.28
CA ASP A 141 -13.05 2.76 20.90
C ASP A 141 -12.81 4.14 20.31
N GLU A 142 -12.10 4.15 19.19
CA GLU A 142 -11.76 5.42 18.54
C GLU A 142 -12.97 6.06 17.87
N GLU A 143 -13.90 5.27 17.39
CA GLU A 143 -15.10 5.81 16.73
C GLU A 143 -15.88 6.72 17.65
N SER A 144 -16.13 6.28 18.88
CA SER A 144 -16.87 7.10 19.83
C SER A 144 -16.08 8.36 20.21
N LEU A 145 -14.76 8.23 20.26
CA LEU A 145 -13.90 9.38 20.56
C LEU A 145 -14.04 10.45 19.48
N TYR A 146 -13.88 10.08 18.22
CA TYR A 146 -14.02 11.05 17.12
C TYR A 146 -15.43 11.64 17.11
N ARG A 147 -16.43 10.78 17.31
CA ARG A 147 -17.83 11.26 17.30
C ARG A 147 -18.07 12.30 18.38
N SER A 148 -17.44 12.17 19.55
CA SER A 148 -17.61 13.12 20.63
C SER A 148 -17.11 14.52 20.24
N LEU A 149 -16.26 14.60 19.23
CA LEU A 149 -15.73 15.87 18.71
C LEU A 149 -16.43 16.29 17.43
N GLY A 150 -17.52 15.65 17.07
CA GLY A 150 -18.25 16.00 15.86
C GLY A 150 -17.59 15.53 14.59
N LEU A 151 -16.75 14.50 14.67
CA LEU A 151 -15.94 14.05 13.53
C LEU A 151 -16.34 12.64 13.14
N GLU A 152 -16.31 12.37 11.81
CA GLU A 152 -16.32 10.99 11.34
C GLU A 152 -15.05 10.30 11.81
N TYR A 153 -15.10 8.98 11.90
CA TYR A 153 -13.90 8.19 12.16
C TYR A 153 -12.85 8.45 11.08
N ILE A 154 -11.61 8.63 11.51
CA ILE A 154 -10.51 8.89 10.59
C ILE A 154 -9.62 7.66 10.56
N PRO A 155 -9.55 6.95 9.43
CA PRO A 155 -8.65 5.78 9.34
C PRO A 155 -7.21 6.15 9.63
N PRO A 156 -6.45 5.24 10.25
CA PRO A 156 -5.06 5.57 10.62
C PRO A 156 -4.21 6.04 9.45
N GLU A 157 -4.44 5.50 8.25
CA GLU A 157 -3.65 5.88 7.08
C GLU A 157 -3.75 7.37 6.77
N LEU A 158 -4.84 8.02 7.16
CA LEU A 158 -5.06 9.45 6.86
C LEU A 158 -4.57 10.37 7.96
N ARG A 159 -4.06 9.84 9.08
CA ARG A 159 -3.75 10.65 10.26
C ARG A 159 -2.37 11.29 10.17
N GLU A 160 -2.19 12.15 9.16
CA GLU A 160 -0.89 12.80 8.97
C GLU A 160 -0.95 14.32 9.17
N GLY A 161 -2.10 14.84 9.60
CA GLY A 161 -2.24 16.26 9.89
C GLY A 161 -2.32 17.14 8.65
N THR A 162 -2.92 16.62 7.58
CA THR A 162 -3.14 17.40 6.38
C THR A 162 -4.55 17.98 6.39
N ARG A 163 -5.52 17.36 5.76
CA ARG A 163 -6.88 17.90 5.80
C ARG A 163 -7.90 16.88 6.26
N GLU A 164 -7.43 15.87 7.00
CA GLU A 164 -8.34 14.80 7.46
C GLU A 164 -9.31 15.30 8.52
N ILE A 165 -8.90 16.26 9.37
CA ILE A 165 -9.81 16.77 10.39
C ILE A 165 -10.96 17.53 9.74
N GLU A 166 -10.64 18.39 8.76
CA GLU A 166 -11.67 19.15 8.06
C GLU A 166 -12.63 18.21 7.31
N ALA A 167 -12.08 17.19 6.64
CA ALA A 167 -12.91 16.24 5.93
C ALA A 167 -13.81 15.46 6.89
N ALA A 168 -13.28 15.08 8.05
CA ALA A 168 -14.08 14.36 9.03
C ALA A 168 -15.20 15.22 9.59
N ARG A 169 -14.91 16.51 9.78
CA ARG A 169 -15.92 17.43 10.27
C ARG A 169 -17.05 17.62 9.25
N GLU A 170 -16.68 17.69 7.97
CA GLU A 170 -17.65 17.92 6.89
C GLU A 170 -18.35 16.66 6.42
N GLY A 171 -17.92 15.51 6.90
CA GLY A 171 -18.48 14.25 6.45
C GLY A 171 -18.05 13.86 5.04
N THR A 172 -16.86 14.28 4.62
CA THR A 172 -16.38 14.07 3.26
C THR A 172 -15.19 13.13 3.18
N ILE A 173 -14.89 12.38 4.23
CA ILE A 173 -13.87 11.34 4.11
C ILE A 173 -14.39 10.31 3.12
N PRO A 174 -13.65 10.03 2.04
CA PRO A 174 -14.18 9.12 1.03
C PRO A 174 -14.16 7.67 1.50
N GLU A 175 -14.91 6.84 0.83
CA GLU A 175 -14.79 5.39 1.01
C GLU A 175 -13.45 4.97 0.45
N LEU A 176 -12.57 4.48 1.32
CA LEU A 176 -11.23 4.09 0.88
C LEU A 176 -11.21 2.67 0.36
N ILE A 177 -10.30 2.43 -0.58
CA ILE A 177 -10.11 1.10 -1.15
C ILE A 177 -9.80 0.07 -0.05
N THR A 178 -10.34 -1.14 -0.21
CA THR A 178 -10.05 -2.26 0.69
C THR A 178 -9.75 -3.51 -0.12
N GLN A 179 -9.16 -4.52 0.56
CA GLN A 179 -8.82 -5.78 -0.09
C GLN A 179 -10.05 -6.45 -0.71
N GLU A 180 -11.19 -6.37 -0.04
CA GLU A 180 -12.41 -7.04 -0.54
C GLU A 180 -12.86 -6.50 -1.87
N LYS A 181 -12.50 -5.26 -2.19
CA LYS A 181 -12.90 -4.66 -3.47
C LYS A 181 -12.02 -5.08 -4.62
N ILE A 182 -10.83 -5.62 -4.36
CA ILE A 182 -9.90 -6.01 -5.41
C ILE A 182 -10.39 -7.30 -6.07
N LYS A 183 -10.53 -7.27 -7.39
CA LYS A 183 -11.02 -8.41 -8.17
C LYS A 183 -9.93 -9.11 -8.98
N GLY A 184 -8.74 -8.54 -9.04
CA GLY A 184 -7.65 -9.15 -9.76
C GLY A 184 -6.36 -8.38 -9.63
N ASP A 185 -5.30 -9.00 -10.14
CA ASP A 185 -3.95 -8.42 -10.09
C ASP A 185 -3.47 -8.29 -11.53
N LEU A 186 -3.23 -7.07 -11.96
CA LEU A 186 -2.96 -6.80 -13.38
C LEU A 186 -1.49 -6.72 -13.72
N HIS A 187 -0.60 -7.16 -12.82
CA HIS A 187 0.84 -7.10 -13.11
C HIS A 187 1.54 -8.19 -12.31
N ILE A 188 1.63 -9.40 -12.93
CA ILE A 188 2.38 -10.49 -12.30
C ILE A 188 3.32 -11.10 -13.32
N HIS A 189 4.32 -11.80 -12.81
CA HIS A 189 5.35 -12.45 -13.62
C HIS A 189 5.32 -13.95 -13.40
N THR A 190 5.84 -14.69 -14.39
CA THR A 190 5.88 -16.14 -14.32
C THR A 190 7.27 -16.66 -14.68
N GLU A 191 7.41 -17.97 -14.65
CA GLU A 191 8.66 -18.60 -15.04
C GLU A 191 9.03 -18.36 -16.51
N TRP A 192 8.10 -17.85 -17.30
CA TRP A 192 8.43 -17.51 -18.70
C TRP A 192 9.49 -16.41 -18.77
N SER A 193 9.49 -15.46 -17.85
CA SER A 193 10.60 -14.49 -17.81
C SER A 193 11.40 -14.70 -16.53
N ASP A 194 11.13 -13.96 -15.48
CA ASP A 194 11.97 -14.01 -14.28
C ASP A 194 11.20 -14.41 -13.02
N GLY A 195 9.98 -14.87 -13.15
CA GLY A 195 9.23 -15.35 -12.00
C GLY A 195 9.60 -16.79 -11.65
N ALA A 196 9.12 -17.23 -10.49
CA ALA A 196 9.44 -18.56 -9.96
C ALA A 196 8.39 -19.61 -10.30
N ASP A 197 7.17 -19.20 -10.59
CA ASP A 197 6.04 -20.13 -10.69
C ASP A 197 5.42 -20.13 -12.08
N SER A 198 4.70 -21.21 -12.38
CA SER A 198 4.02 -21.35 -13.65
C SER A 198 2.79 -20.45 -13.71
N ILE A 199 2.30 -20.23 -14.92
CA ILE A 199 1.04 -19.48 -15.09
C ILE A 199 -0.06 -20.15 -14.30
N ASN A 200 -0.14 -21.47 -14.38
CA ASN A 200 -1.21 -22.19 -13.70
C ASN A 200 -1.12 -22.02 -12.18
N ASP A 201 0.08 -22.09 -11.62
CA ASP A 201 0.26 -21.92 -10.18
C ASP A 201 -0.13 -20.50 -9.74
N MET A 202 0.25 -19.49 -10.54
CA MET A 202 -0.13 -18.14 -10.23
C MET A 202 -1.65 -17.96 -10.31
N ALA A 203 -2.28 -18.56 -11.32
CA ALA A 203 -3.73 -18.46 -11.48
C ALA A 203 -4.46 -19.10 -10.31
N MET A 204 -4.02 -20.29 -9.89
CA MET A 204 -4.66 -20.99 -8.78
C MET A 204 -4.53 -20.21 -7.47
N ALA A 205 -3.35 -19.63 -7.23
CA ALA A 205 -3.14 -18.83 -6.02
C ALA A 205 -4.04 -17.60 -6.02
N ALA A 206 -4.14 -16.91 -7.16
CA ALA A 206 -4.97 -15.71 -7.26
C ALA A 206 -6.45 -16.08 -7.11
N ARG A 207 -6.86 -17.18 -7.71
CA ARG A 207 -8.24 -17.63 -7.59
C ARG A 207 -8.60 -17.90 -6.13
N SER A 208 -7.67 -18.46 -5.38
CA SER A 208 -7.93 -18.75 -3.96
C SER A 208 -8.03 -17.49 -3.13
N MET A 209 -7.54 -16.35 -3.63
CA MET A 209 -7.73 -15.06 -2.96
C MET A 209 -9.11 -14.43 -3.27
N GLY A 210 -9.91 -15.09 -4.10
CA GLY A 210 -11.20 -14.58 -4.49
C GLY A 210 -11.16 -13.70 -5.73
N TYR A 211 -10.03 -13.65 -6.42
CA TYR A 211 -9.91 -12.84 -7.64
C TYR A 211 -10.66 -13.50 -8.80
N GLU A 212 -11.04 -12.68 -9.76
CA GLU A 212 -11.69 -13.13 -10.99
C GLU A 212 -10.72 -13.18 -12.16
N TYR A 213 -9.56 -12.55 -12.03
CA TYR A 213 -8.58 -12.49 -13.12
C TYR A 213 -7.18 -12.15 -12.60
N ILE A 214 -6.20 -12.49 -13.42
CA ILE A 214 -4.85 -11.94 -13.30
C ILE A 214 -4.38 -11.59 -14.72
N ALA A 215 -3.41 -10.68 -14.81
CA ALA A 215 -2.73 -10.41 -16.08
C ALA A 215 -1.29 -10.85 -15.97
N VAL A 216 -0.90 -11.77 -16.83
CA VAL A 216 0.48 -12.25 -16.90
C VAL A 216 1.27 -11.23 -17.72
N CYS A 217 2.22 -10.56 -17.08
CA CYS A 217 2.94 -9.44 -17.69
C CYS A 217 4.45 -9.67 -17.62
N ASP A 218 4.89 -10.77 -18.23
CA ASP A 218 6.32 -11.06 -18.29
C ASP A 218 7.05 -9.98 -19.11
N HIS A 219 8.34 -9.84 -18.87
CA HIS A 219 9.13 -8.75 -19.46
C HIS A 219 9.27 -8.90 -20.96
N SER A 220 9.33 -7.75 -21.66
CA SER A 220 9.50 -7.74 -23.10
C SER A 220 10.98 -7.94 -23.45
N GLN A 221 11.22 -8.09 -24.74
CA GLN A 221 12.47 -8.66 -25.25
C GLN A 221 13.72 -7.85 -24.92
N SER A 222 13.61 -6.54 -24.78
CA SER A 222 14.82 -5.73 -24.57
C SER A 222 15.39 -5.88 -23.16
N LEU A 223 14.63 -6.45 -22.23
CA LEU A 223 15.13 -6.61 -20.85
C LEU A 223 15.75 -7.99 -20.69
N HIS A 224 16.96 -8.14 -21.22
CA HIS A 224 17.68 -9.42 -21.23
C HIS A 224 17.96 -9.96 -19.83
N ILE A 225 18.29 -9.08 -18.89
CA ILE A 225 18.67 -9.49 -17.56
C ILE A 225 17.49 -10.19 -16.84
N ALA A 226 16.27 -9.89 -17.25
CA ALA A 226 15.09 -10.52 -16.69
C ALA A 226 14.52 -11.60 -17.61
N ASN A 227 15.32 -12.07 -18.58
CA ASN A 227 14.90 -13.10 -19.51
C ASN A 227 13.65 -12.71 -20.29
N GLY A 228 13.63 -11.44 -20.75
CA GLY A 228 12.47 -10.91 -21.47
C GLY A 228 12.11 -11.74 -22.68
N LEU A 229 10.82 -11.84 -22.97
CA LEU A 229 10.31 -12.73 -24.01
C LEU A 229 10.54 -12.12 -25.40
N SER A 230 11.10 -12.92 -26.29
CA SER A 230 11.06 -12.59 -27.72
C SER A 230 9.60 -12.55 -28.18
N ILE A 231 9.36 -11.95 -29.34
CA ILE A 231 8.01 -11.92 -29.90
C ILE A 231 7.49 -13.35 -30.07
N GLU A 232 8.35 -14.25 -30.55
CA GLU A 232 7.96 -15.65 -30.74
C GLU A 232 7.54 -16.29 -29.43
N ARG A 233 8.34 -16.09 -28.36
CA ARG A 233 8.01 -16.66 -27.05
C ARG A 233 6.74 -16.07 -26.49
N LEU A 234 6.53 -14.76 -26.72
CA LEU A 234 5.31 -14.11 -26.26
C LEU A 234 4.09 -14.71 -26.97
N ARG A 235 4.21 -14.95 -28.29
CA ARG A 235 3.14 -15.61 -29.03
C ARG A 235 2.86 -17.02 -28.47
N ASP A 236 3.91 -17.77 -28.15
CA ASP A 236 3.76 -19.07 -27.54
C ASP A 236 3.05 -18.96 -26.19
N GLN A 237 3.39 -17.94 -25.42
CA GLN A 237 2.74 -17.72 -24.12
C GLN A 237 1.26 -17.43 -24.30
N MET A 238 0.89 -16.65 -25.32
CA MET A 238 -0.52 -16.37 -25.58
C MET A 238 -1.30 -17.65 -25.83
N VAL A 239 -0.70 -18.59 -26.56
CA VAL A 239 -1.33 -19.90 -26.83
C VAL A 239 -1.47 -20.67 -25.52
N ALA A 240 -0.41 -20.67 -24.71
CA ALA A 240 -0.45 -21.37 -23.42
C ALA A 240 -1.54 -20.79 -22.52
N ILE A 241 -1.72 -19.47 -22.54
CA ILE A 241 -2.77 -18.82 -21.74
C ILE A 241 -4.16 -19.25 -22.23
N ASP A 242 -4.36 -19.31 -23.54
CA ASP A 242 -5.64 -19.78 -24.08
C ASP A 242 -5.95 -21.20 -23.61
N GLU A 243 -4.92 -22.08 -23.61
CA GLU A 243 -5.13 -23.46 -23.16
C GLU A 243 -5.51 -23.52 -21.69
N ILE A 244 -4.85 -22.69 -20.87
CA ILE A 244 -5.17 -22.65 -19.44
C ILE A 244 -6.60 -22.14 -19.23
N ASN A 245 -6.97 -21.07 -19.92
CA ASN A 245 -8.31 -20.52 -19.78
C ASN A 245 -9.40 -21.53 -20.17
N ASP A 246 -9.10 -22.43 -21.12
CA ASP A 246 -10.05 -23.47 -21.48
C ASP A 246 -10.36 -24.40 -20.32
N THR A 247 -9.46 -24.51 -19.35
CA THR A 247 -9.65 -25.40 -18.20
C THR A 247 -10.24 -24.70 -16.99
N LEU A 248 -10.39 -23.37 -17.02
CA LEU A 248 -10.82 -22.61 -15.86
C LEU A 248 -12.25 -22.16 -15.97
N GLU A 249 -12.96 -22.20 -14.85
CA GLU A 249 -14.31 -21.62 -14.73
C GLU A 249 -14.27 -20.51 -13.70
N ASP A 250 -14.96 -19.43 -14.00
CA ASP A 250 -15.07 -18.28 -13.08
C ASP A 250 -13.75 -17.59 -12.80
N PHE A 251 -12.76 -17.79 -13.67
CA PHE A 251 -11.46 -17.14 -13.52
C PHE A 251 -10.82 -17.05 -14.91
N THR A 252 -10.18 -15.92 -15.19
CA THR A 252 -9.54 -15.69 -16.49
C THR A 252 -8.12 -15.20 -16.30
N VAL A 253 -7.20 -15.76 -17.06
CA VAL A 253 -5.84 -15.25 -17.18
C VAL A 253 -5.80 -14.34 -18.39
N LEU A 254 -5.45 -13.08 -18.18
CA LEU A 254 -5.35 -12.11 -19.25
C LEU A 254 -3.94 -12.14 -19.85
N LYS A 255 -3.87 -11.92 -21.16
CA LYS A 255 -2.60 -11.87 -21.88
C LYS A 255 -2.03 -10.47 -21.73
N GLY A 256 -0.84 -10.36 -21.15
CA GLY A 256 -0.21 -9.08 -20.97
C GLY A 256 1.28 -9.14 -21.24
N SER A 257 1.90 -7.99 -21.09
CA SER A 257 3.35 -7.86 -21.15
C SER A 257 3.75 -6.61 -20.39
N GLU A 258 4.84 -6.71 -19.64
CA GLU A 258 5.49 -5.51 -19.13
C GLU A 258 6.47 -5.07 -20.19
N VAL A 259 6.07 -4.07 -20.96
CA VAL A 259 6.77 -3.63 -22.17
C VAL A 259 7.69 -2.46 -21.82
N ASP A 260 8.97 -2.60 -22.15
CA ASP A 260 9.91 -1.49 -21.90
C ASP A 260 9.50 -0.26 -22.71
N ILE A 261 9.51 0.88 -22.02
CA ILE A 261 9.39 2.18 -22.67
C ILE A 261 10.81 2.60 -23.05
N LEU A 262 11.06 2.63 -24.35
CA LEU A 262 12.41 2.90 -24.86
C LEU A 262 12.76 4.38 -24.64
N PRO A 263 14.05 4.75 -24.76
CA PRO A 263 14.44 6.12 -24.44
C PRO A 263 13.70 7.21 -25.21
N ASP A 264 13.19 6.91 -26.40
CA ASP A 264 12.41 7.89 -27.17
C ASP A 264 10.91 7.84 -26.87
N GLY A 265 10.48 6.98 -25.93
CA GLY A 265 9.08 6.86 -25.56
C GLY A 265 8.30 5.82 -26.33
N SER A 266 8.89 5.20 -27.34
CA SER A 266 8.22 4.12 -28.06
C SER A 266 8.21 2.85 -27.20
N LEU A 267 7.28 1.95 -27.50
CA LEU A 267 7.18 0.70 -26.77
C LEU A 267 7.95 -0.40 -27.45
N ASP A 268 8.47 -1.33 -26.66
CA ASP A 268 9.40 -2.38 -27.11
C ASP A 268 8.73 -3.55 -27.83
N LEU A 269 7.58 -3.34 -28.42
CA LEU A 269 6.88 -4.35 -29.20
C LEU A 269 6.15 -3.65 -30.35
N PRO A 270 6.05 -4.32 -31.50
CA PRO A 270 5.32 -3.71 -32.61
C PRO A 270 3.81 -3.69 -32.37
N ASP A 271 3.14 -2.81 -33.08
CA ASP A 271 1.71 -2.59 -32.86
C ASP A 271 0.87 -3.84 -33.06
N ASP A 272 1.21 -4.70 -34.00
CA ASP A 272 0.41 -5.91 -34.21
C ASP A 272 0.49 -6.85 -33.02
N VAL A 273 1.60 -6.90 -32.33
CA VAL A 273 1.73 -7.71 -31.12
C VAL A 273 0.98 -7.05 -29.97
N LEU A 274 1.16 -5.73 -29.80
CA LEU A 274 0.46 -5.00 -28.75
C LEU A 274 -1.04 -5.15 -28.87
N ASP A 275 -1.54 -5.13 -30.11
CA ASP A 275 -2.98 -5.22 -30.35
C ASP A 275 -3.56 -6.57 -29.89
N ASP A 276 -2.75 -7.60 -29.87
CA ASP A 276 -3.20 -8.92 -29.46
C ASP A 276 -3.16 -9.15 -27.95
N LEU A 277 -2.58 -8.21 -27.21
CA LEU A 277 -2.55 -8.31 -25.76
C LEU A 277 -3.80 -7.72 -25.14
N ASP A 278 -4.23 -8.28 -24.02
CA ASP A 278 -5.36 -7.74 -23.25
C ASP A 278 -4.94 -6.54 -22.42
N ILE A 279 -3.76 -6.61 -21.84
CA ILE A 279 -3.20 -5.57 -20.95
C ILE A 279 -1.78 -5.27 -21.41
N VAL A 280 -1.47 -4.00 -21.61
CA VAL A 280 -0.12 -3.55 -21.92
C VAL A 280 0.36 -2.67 -20.79
N VAL A 281 1.36 -3.15 -20.05
CA VAL A 281 1.93 -2.44 -18.91
C VAL A 281 3.28 -1.89 -19.36
N GLY A 282 3.40 -0.57 -19.37
CA GLY A 282 4.66 0.06 -19.83
C GLY A 282 5.52 0.45 -18.65
N SER A 283 6.83 0.29 -18.78
CA SER A 283 7.73 0.62 -17.68
C SER A 283 9.09 1.08 -18.18
N VAL A 284 9.75 1.89 -17.37
CA VAL A 284 11.08 2.41 -17.66
C VAL A 284 12.10 1.58 -16.87
N HIS A 285 13.00 0.91 -17.55
CA HIS A 285 14.02 0.09 -16.91
C HIS A 285 15.45 0.52 -17.23
N THR A 286 15.63 1.38 -18.24
CA THR A 286 16.97 1.79 -18.67
C THR A 286 17.00 3.29 -18.88
N SER A 287 18.21 3.84 -18.96
CA SER A 287 18.40 5.27 -19.20
C SER A 287 17.57 6.10 -18.23
N MET A 288 17.62 5.73 -16.96
CA MET A 288 16.75 6.33 -15.95
C MET A 288 17.25 7.68 -15.47
N ARG A 289 18.43 8.10 -15.87
CA ARG A 289 19.01 9.37 -15.43
C ARG A 289 18.88 10.48 -16.45
N GLN A 290 17.96 10.34 -17.40
CA GLN A 290 17.72 11.39 -18.38
C GLN A 290 17.30 12.69 -17.66
N GLU A 291 17.51 13.80 -18.34
CA GLU A 291 17.09 15.11 -17.83
C GLU A 291 15.58 15.13 -17.58
N PRO A 292 15.13 15.96 -16.62
CA PRO A 292 13.70 15.95 -16.25
C PRO A 292 12.76 16.11 -17.43
N ASP A 293 13.00 17.07 -18.31
CA ASP A 293 12.10 17.27 -19.43
C ASP A 293 12.13 16.10 -20.40
N THR A 294 13.30 15.51 -20.59
CA THR A 294 13.46 14.38 -21.51
C THR A 294 12.73 13.15 -21.00
N ILE A 295 12.94 12.78 -19.74
CA ILE A 295 12.29 11.57 -19.22
C ILE A 295 10.80 11.79 -19.05
N THR A 296 10.37 13.01 -18.75
CA THR A 296 8.95 13.30 -18.66
C THR A 296 8.28 13.15 -20.03
N ARG A 297 8.89 13.70 -21.08
CA ARG A 297 8.33 13.55 -22.43
C ARG A 297 8.35 12.10 -22.88
N ARG A 298 9.38 11.35 -22.51
CA ARG A 298 9.46 9.92 -22.82
C ARG A 298 8.25 9.18 -22.26
N VAL A 299 7.91 9.42 -20.99
CA VAL A 299 6.80 8.75 -20.35
C VAL A 299 5.47 9.22 -20.94
N ILE A 300 5.35 10.53 -21.22
CA ILE A 300 4.12 11.07 -21.80
C ILE A 300 3.91 10.49 -23.21
N THR A 301 4.97 10.34 -23.98
CA THR A 301 4.87 9.72 -25.30
C THR A 301 4.29 8.30 -25.19
N ALA A 302 4.75 7.55 -24.17
CA ALA A 302 4.21 6.21 -23.95
C ALA A 302 2.73 6.29 -23.57
N LEU A 303 2.34 7.26 -22.73
CA LEU A 303 0.94 7.41 -22.35
C LEU A 303 0.05 7.78 -23.52
N GLU A 304 0.61 8.42 -24.55
CA GLU A 304 -0.13 8.76 -25.77
C GLU A 304 -0.32 7.56 -26.69
N ASN A 305 0.39 6.47 -26.45
CA ASN A 305 0.30 5.28 -27.31
C ASN A 305 -1.06 4.61 -27.08
N ASP A 306 -1.77 4.37 -28.18
CA ASP A 306 -3.14 3.82 -28.09
C ASP A 306 -3.18 2.45 -27.41
N TYR A 307 -2.09 1.69 -27.44
CA TYR A 307 -2.07 0.33 -26.92
C TYR A 307 -1.71 0.24 -25.46
N LEU A 308 -1.11 1.28 -24.89
CA LEU A 308 -0.73 1.24 -23.48
C LEU A 308 -1.96 1.25 -22.59
N THR A 309 -1.98 0.40 -21.56
CA THR A 309 -3.05 0.37 -20.58
C THR A 309 -2.62 1.03 -19.26
N ILE A 310 -1.49 0.58 -18.71
CA ILE A 310 -1.05 0.95 -17.37
C ILE A 310 0.41 1.38 -17.44
N LEU A 311 0.74 2.46 -16.74
CA LEU A 311 2.14 2.85 -16.53
C LEU A 311 2.58 2.25 -15.19
N ALA A 312 3.50 1.31 -15.24
CA ALA A 312 3.97 0.59 -14.07
C ALA A 312 5.01 1.41 -13.31
N HIS A 313 5.02 1.24 -11.97
CA HIS A 313 5.98 1.89 -11.06
C HIS A 313 6.52 3.19 -11.67
N PRO A 314 5.67 4.21 -11.71
CA PRO A 314 5.91 5.36 -12.58
C PRO A 314 7.20 6.15 -12.32
N THR A 315 7.72 6.14 -11.10
CA THR A 315 8.97 6.86 -10.83
C THR A 315 10.18 5.94 -10.86
N SER A 316 9.98 4.65 -10.99
CA SER A 316 11.03 3.63 -11.02
C SER A 316 11.88 3.59 -9.75
N ARG A 317 11.36 4.13 -8.65
CA ARG A 317 12.12 4.12 -7.39
C ARG A 317 12.21 2.69 -6.84
N VAL A 318 13.29 2.45 -6.11
CA VAL A 318 13.42 1.24 -5.29
C VAL A 318 13.83 1.71 -3.90
N LEU A 319 12.94 1.54 -2.94
CA LEU A 319 13.13 2.10 -1.61
C LEU A 319 14.45 1.63 -1.00
N GLY A 320 15.22 2.59 -0.52
CA GLY A 320 16.51 2.33 0.07
C GLY A 320 17.64 2.05 -0.90
N ARG A 321 17.36 2.00 -2.20
CA ARG A 321 18.38 1.62 -3.19
C ARG A 321 18.43 2.56 -4.40
N ARG A 322 17.30 3.05 -4.88
CA ARG A 322 17.27 3.91 -6.07
C ARG A 322 16.26 5.02 -5.89
N GLU A 323 16.72 6.25 -6.07
CA GLU A 323 15.84 7.40 -6.00
C GLU A 323 14.88 7.41 -7.18
N PRO A 324 13.74 8.08 -7.06
CA PRO A 324 12.84 8.22 -8.21
C PRO A 324 13.54 8.91 -9.37
N THR A 325 13.12 8.58 -10.59
CA THR A 325 13.57 9.34 -11.75
C THR A 325 13.10 10.78 -11.63
N ALA A 326 13.61 11.63 -12.51
CA ALA A 326 13.32 13.06 -12.45
C ALA A 326 12.04 13.45 -13.17
N ILE A 327 11.10 12.52 -13.35
CA ILE A 327 9.86 12.86 -14.07
C ILE A 327 9.08 13.93 -13.31
N ASP A 328 8.38 14.75 -14.07
CA ASP A 328 7.44 15.72 -13.54
C ASP A 328 6.11 14.97 -13.35
N ILE A 329 5.86 14.51 -12.12
CA ILE A 329 4.71 13.65 -11.87
C ILE A 329 3.39 14.35 -12.17
N ASP A 330 3.31 15.67 -11.96
CA ASP A 330 2.08 16.39 -12.24
C ASP A 330 1.74 16.34 -13.72
N ARG A 331 2.76 16.49 -14.59
CA ARG A 331 2.54 16.40 -16.03
C ARG A 331 2.16 14.97 -16.44
N VAL A 332 2.76 13.97 -15.79
CA VAL A 332 2.46 12.57 -16.09
C VAL A 332 1.00 12.26 -15.71
N ILE A 333 0.56 12.72 -14.55
CA ILE A 333 -0.81 12.50 -14.11
C ILE A 333 -1.79 13.16 -15.08
N GLU A 334 -1.49 14.38 -15.49
CA GLU A 334 -2.35 15.10 -16.45
C GLU A 334 -2.47 14.33 -17.76
N ALA A 335 -1.33 13.84 -18.26
CA ALA A 335 -1.32 13.09 -19.51
C ALA A 335 -2.09 11.78 -19.37
N ALA A 336 -1.92 11.08 -18.25
CA ALA A 336 -2.66 9.83 -18.03
C ALA A 336 -4.16 10.09 -18.06
N LYS A 337 -4.59 11.15 -17.38
CA LYS A 337 -6.01 11.50 -17.38
C LYS A 337 -6.50 11.83 -18.78
N GLU A 338 -5.74 12.67 -19.48
CA GLU A 338 -6.11 13.12 -20.82
C GLU A 338 -6.28 11.96 -21.79
N HIS A 339 -5.40 10.96 -21.70
CA HIS A 339 -5.39 9.86 -22.66
C HIS A 339 -6.08 8.60 -22.15
N GLY A 340 -6.73 8.70 -21.00
CA GLY A 340 -7.48 7.56 -20.46
C GLY A 340 -6.61 6.41 -20.02
N LYS A 341 -5.42 6.70 -19.54
CA LYS A 341 -4.47 5.68 -19.08
C LYS A 341 -4.47 5.57 -17.57
N VAL A 342 -3.94 4.48 -17.07
CA VAL A 342 -3.99 4.12 -15.65
C VAL A 342 -2.58 4.16 -15.08
N LEU A 343 -2.44 4.73 -13.88
CA LEU A 343 -1.15 4.78 -13.18
C LEU A 343 -1.12 3.71 -12.12
N GLU A 344 -0.05 2.93 -12.09
CA GLU A 344 0.05 1.83 -11.15
C GLU A 344 0.46 2.31 -9.76
N VAL A 345 -0.19 1.73 -8.74
CA VAL A 345 0.35 1.70 -7.39
C VAL A 345 0.96 0.31 -7.25
N ASN A 346 2.25 0.23 -7.48
CA ASN A 346 2.98 -1.03 -7.43
C ASN A 346 3.11 -1.45 -5.97
N ALA A 347 2.56 -2.61 -5.65
CA ALA A 347 2.44 -3.06 -4.26
C ALA A 347 3.69 -3.78 -3.75
N TYR A 348 4.66 -4.01 -4.62
CA TYR A 348 5.89 -4.68 -4.19
C TYR A 348 6.52 -3.84 -3.07
N PRO A 349 6.83 -4.45 -1.93
CA PRO A 349 7.25 -3.62 -0.77
C PRO A 349 8.51 -2.79 -1.00
N ASP A 350 9.36 -3.19 -1.94
CA ASP A 350 10.55 -2.41 -2.26
C ASP A 350 10.24 -1.20 -3.13
N ARG A 351 9.05 -1.15 -3.71
CA ARG A 351 8.69 -0.07 -4.62
C ARG A 351 7.68 0.92 -4.03
N LEU A 352 6.46 0.45 -3.81
CA LEU A 352 5.32 1.26 -3.38
C LEU A 352 5.25 2.54 -4.21
N ASP A 353 5.08 2.36 -5.51
CA ASP A 353 5.23 3.39 -6.53
C ASP A 353 4.06 3.29 -7.53
N LEU A 354 3.15 4.23 -7.61
CA LEU A 354 3.14 5.59 -7.02
C LEU A 354 3.28 5.60 -5.50
N SER A 355 3.95 6.64 -5.00
CA SER A 355 3.96 6.91 -3.58
C SER A 355 2.59 7.38 -3.10
N ASP A 356 2.42 7.40 -1.77
CA ASP A 356 1.17 7.88 -1.20
C ASP A 356 0.88 9.33 -1.60
N GLU A 357 1.90 10.19 -1.63
CA GLU A 357 1.71 11.58 -2.06
C GLU A 357 1.28 11.66 -3.51
N HIS A 358 1.85 10.82 -4.36
CA HIS A 358 1.48 10.82 -5.77
C HIS A 358 0.10 10.22 -5.99
N VAL A 359 -0.32 9.26 -5.18
CA VAL A 359 -1.70 8.76 -5.23
C VAL A 359 -2.65 9.90 -4.90
N ARG A 360 -2.32 10.70 -3.87
CA ARG A 360 -3.18 11.83 -3.51
C ARG A 360 -3.35 12.79 -4.67
N LYS A 361 -2.24 13.12 -5.33
CA LYS A 361 -2.31 13.99 -6.50
C LYS A 361 -3.17 13.38 -7.61
N THR A 362 -3.03 12.07 -7.80
CA THR A 362 -3.80 11.36 -8.82
C THR A 362 -5.29 11.41 -8.51
N MET A 363 -5.65 11.19 -7.26
CA MET A 363 -7.05 11.27 -6.84
C MET A 363 -7.59 12.69 -7.03
N ASP A 364 -6.81 13.70 -6.61
CA ASP A 364 -7.23 15.09 -6.77
C ASP A 364 -7.42 15.47 -8.23
N ALA A 365 -6.62 14.91 -9.12
CA ALA A 365 -6.74 15.19 -10.56
C ALA A 365 -7.88 14.43 -11.22
N GLY A 366 -8.43 13.43 -10.58
CA GLY A 366 -9.49 12.64 -11.17
C GLY A 366 -9.02 11.56 -12.11
N ALA A 367 -7.78 11.09 -11.95
CA ALA A 367 -7.23 10.03 -12.79
C ALA A 367 -7.40 8.66 -12.12
N MET A 368 -7.08 7.62 -12.86
CA MET A 368 -7.29 6.22 -12.42
C MET A 368 -5.99 5.60 -11.96
N ILE A 369 -6.09 4.71 -10.97
CA ILE A 369 -4.97 3.87 -10.55
C ILE A 369 -5.33 2.40 -10.73
N SER A 370 -4.30 1.56 -10.66
CA SER A 370 -4.45 0.11 -10.55
C SER A 370 -3.45 -0.34 -9.49
N ILE A 371 -3.89 -1.18 -8.56
CA ILE A 371 -3.01 -1.63 -7.49
C ILE A 371 -2.57 -3.04 -7.84
N ASP A 372 -1.30 -3.21 -8.16
CA ASP A 372 -0.79 -4.47 -8.68
C ASP A 372 0.47 -4.88 -7.94
N THR A 373 0.68 -6.18 -7.76
CA THR A 373 1.76 -6.64 -6.90
C THR A 373 3.12 -6.70 -7.57
N ASP A 374 3.15 -6.85 -8.90
CA ASP A 374 4.42 -7.14 -9.55
C ASP A 374 5.01 -8.43 -8.99
N ALA A 375 4.14 -9.36 -8.64
CA ALA A 375 4.52 -10.61 -7.97
C ALA A 375 5.35 -11.48 -8.90
N HIS A 376 6.40 -12.07 -8.35
CA HIS A 376 7.28 -12.99 -9.07
C HIS A 376 7.17 -14.41 -8.53
N SER A 377 6.21 -14.64 -7.64
CA SER A 377 5.87 -15.96 -7.15
C SER A 377 4.44 -15.93 -6.62
N ALA A 378 3.85 -17.11 -6.46
CA ALA A 378 2.49 -17.19 -5.95
C ALA A 378 2.38 -16.57 -4.56
N GLU A 379 3.40 -16.76 -3.73
CA GLU A 379 3.40 -16.22 -2.38
C GLU A 379 3.39 -14.70 -2.38
N GLU A 380 4.00 -14.07 -3.37
CA GLU A 380 4.09 -12.62 -3.42
C GLU A 380 2.78 -11.93 -3.80
N LEU A 381 1.77 -12.69 -4.24
CA LEU A 381 0.45 -12.09 -4.48
C LEU A 381 -0.10 -11.42 -3.22
N ARG A 382 0.29 -11.88 -2.05
CA ARG A 382 -0.17 -11.29 -0.80
C ARG A 382 0.42 -9.89 -0.55
N PHE A 383 1.40 -9.48 -1.34
CA PHE A 383 1.91 -8.10 -1.24
C PHE A 383 0.84 -7.06 -1.57
N MET A 384 -0.29 -7.51 -2.14
CA MET A 384 -1.39 -6.60 -2.45
C MET A 384 -1.74 -5.70 -1.26
N GLU A 385 -1.68 -6.23 -0.03
CA GLU A 385 -2.05 -5.42 1.12
C GLU A 385 -1.18 -4.18 1.28
N PHE A 386 0.09 -4.27 0.91
CA PHE A 386 0.97 -3.09 1.02
C PHE A 386 0.56 -2.01 0.02
N GLY A 387 0.20 -2.42 -1.18
CA GLY A 387 -0.29 -1.47 -2.18
C GLY A 387 -1.61 -0.84 -1.78
N ILE A 388 -2.50 -1.64 -1.22
CA ILE A 388 -3.80 -1.13 -0.79
C ILE A 388 -3.62 -0.07 0.30
N HIS A 389 -2.82 -0.36 1.32
CA HIS A 389 -2.67 0.62 2.40
C HIS A 389 -1.90 1.85 1.94
N ASN A 390 -0.93 1.67 1.04
CA ASN A 390 -0.26 2.82 0.45
C ASN A 390 -1.26 3.70 -0.32
N ALA A 391 -2.15 3.07 -1.08
CA ALA A 391 -3.18 3.81 -1.80
C ALA A 391 -4.16 4.49 -0.85
N ARG A 392 -4.54 3.82 0.25
CA ARG A 392 -5.40 4.42 1.25
C ARG A 392 -4.78 5.68 1.84
N ARG A 393 -3.46 5.67 2.06
CA ARG A 393 -2.76 6.86 2.53
C ARG A 393 -2.91 8.03 1.56
N GLY A 394 -3.09 7.73 0.27
CA GLY A 394 -3.34 8.73 -0.74
C GLY A 394 -4.83 8.99 -1.00
N TRP A 395 -5.69 8.51 -0.11
CA TRP A 395 -7.14 8.77 -0.17
C TRP A 395 -7.81 8.05 -1.35
N ALA A 396 -7.26 6.94 -1.81
CA ALA A 396 -7.76 6.24 -2.99
C ALA A 396 -9.10 5.57 -2.73
N THR A 397 -9.97 5.63 -3.73
CA THR A 397 -11.32 5.07 -3.66
C THR A 397 -11.47 3.90 -4.63
N PRO A 398 -12.43 3.00 -4.37
CA PRO A 398 -12.69 1.91 -5.33
C PRO A 398 -13.07 2.42 -6.72
N ALA A 399 -13.82 3.52 -6.80
CA ALA A 399 -14.29 4.03 -8.09
C ALA A 399 -13.13 4.47 -8.99
N ARG A 400 -11.99 4.81 -8.40
CA ARG A 400 -10.81 5.24 -9.15
C ARG A 400 -9.76 4.16 -9.29
N THR A 401 -10.09 2.91 -8.95
CA THR A 401 -9.14 1.81 -8.95
C THR A 401 -9.60 0.76 -9.95
N LEU A 402 -8.83 0.60 -11.02
CA LEU A 402 -9.22 -0.22 -12.17
C LEU A 402 -9.51 -1.67 -11.77
N ASN A 403 -8.68 -2.25 -10.92
CA ASN A 403 -8.82 -3.68 -10.62
C ASN A 403 -9.82 -3.97 -9.50
N THR A 404 -10.74 -3.04 -9.25
CA THR A 404 -11.97 -3.34 -8.52
C THR A 404 -13.08 -3.77 -9.47
N LEU A 405 -12.88 -3.60 -10.77
CA LEU A 405 -13.90 -4.00 -11.73
C LEU A 405 -14.03 -5.52 -11.79
N SER A 406 -15.27 -5.99 -11.98
CA SER A 406 -15.46 -7.41 -12.28
C SER A 406 -14.77 -7.73 -13.60
N TYR A 407 -14.57 -9.01 -13.87
CA TYR A 407 -13.98 -9.40 -15.15
C TYR A 407 -14.75 -8.80 -16.31
N GLU A 408 -16.08 -8.92 -16.28
CA GLU A 408 -16.91 -8.41 -17.37
C GLU A 408 -16.78 -6.91 -17.54
N ALA A 409 -16.77 -6.17 -16.43
CA ALA A 409 -16.62 -4.73 -16.49
C ALA A 409 -15.23 -4.33 -16.95
N LEU A 410 -14.21 -5.09 -16.57
CA LEU A 410 -12.86 -4.82 -17.03
C LEU A 410 -12.74 -4.99 -18.53
N VAL A 411 -13.30 -6.06 -19.08
CA VAL A 411 -13.26 -6.29 -20.51
C VAL A 411 -13.93 -5.13 -21.26
N GLU A 412 -15.05 -4.67 -20.74
CA GLU A 412 -15.73 -3.54 -21.35
C GLU A 412 -14.88 -2.27 -21.30
N TYR A 413 -14.25 -2.03 -20.14
CA TYR A 413 -13.37 -0.86 -19.96
C TYR A 413 -12.21 -0.89 -20.96
N LEU A 414 -11.63 -2.08 -21.15
CA LEU A 414 -10.49 -2.21 -22.06
C LEU A 414 -10.89 -2.11 -23.53
N GLY A 415 -12.17 -2.26 -23.84
CA GLY A 415 -12.64 -2.18 -25.21
C GLY A 415 -12.23 -3.33 -26.09
N LYS A 416 -11.87 -4.46 -25.49
CA LYS A 416 -11.47 -5.65 -26.23
C LYS A 416 -12.46 -6.76 -25.95
N GLN A 417 -12.87 -7.45 -27.00
CA GLN A 417 -13.88 -8.51 -26.89
C GLN A 417 -13.29 -9.85 -27.27
#